data_3f2c41c49220bee73b1dd6ac1c96016a
#
_entry.id   3f2c41c49220bee73b1dd6ac1c96016a
#
_cell.length_a   1.000
_cell.length_b   1.000
_cell.length_c   1.000
_cell.angle_alpha   90.00
_cell.angle_beta   90.00
_cell.angle_gamma   90.00
#
_symmetry.space_group_name_H-M   'P 1'
#
loop_
_entity.id
_entity.type
_entity.pdbx_description
1 polymer ?
#
loop_
_entity_poly.entity_id
_entity_poly.type
_entity_poly.pdbx_seq_one_letter_code
_entity_poly.pdbx_strand_id
1 'polypeptide(L)'
;PYDRDRESLDALLDAVRRENAPLVYLANPDNPMGTWWEADAVQDFIEALPSSTMLVLDEAYGETAPASALPPLEPERENVLRLRTFSKAYGLAGLRVGYGIGAPEPVCAFDKVRNHFGVNRMAQM
;
A
#
# COMPACT_ATOMS: atom_id res chain seq x y z
N PRO A 1 12.64 8.87 -0.17
CA PRO A 1 13.19 10.12 0.36
C PRO A 1 12.30 10.69 1.45
N TYR A 2 12.92 11.23 2.50
CA TYR A 2 12.23 11.83 3.64
C TYR A 2 12.42 13.35 3.61
N ASP A 3 11.37 14.07 4.01
CA ASP A 3 11.44 15.48 4.39
C ASP A 3 11.07 15.59 5.87
N ARG A 4 12.05 15.98 6.70
CA ARG A 4 11.96 15.96 8.17
C ARG A 4 11.69 14.54 8.67
N ASP A 5 10.49 14.28 9.25
CA ASP A 5 10.17 13.03 9.93
C ASP A 5 9.17 12.16 9.14
N ARG A 6 8.93 12.43 7.85
CA ARG A 6 8.03 11.64 7.00
C ARG A 6 8.52 11.50 5.57
N GLU A 7 8.02 10.53 4.85
CA GLU A 7 8.27 10.37 3.43
C GLU A 7 7.75 11.59 2.65
N SER A 8 8.56 12.10 1.73
CA SER A 8 8.18 13.21 0.86
C SER A 8 7.54 12.68 -0.43
N LEU A 9 6.25 12.94 -0.61
CA LEU A 9 5.51 12.54 -1.81
C LEU A 9 6.10 13.18 -3.08
N ASP A 10 6.45 14.46 -3.02
CA ASP A 10 7.06 15.18 -4.13
C ASP A 10 8.41 14.55 -4.53
N ALA A 11 9.27 14.30 -3.55
CA ALA A 11 10.58 13.70 -3.82
C ALA A 11 10.47 12.25 -4.29
N LEU A 12 9.45 11.48 -3.85
CA LEU A 12 9.14 10.16 -4.38
C LEU A 12 8.70 10.25 -5.85
N LEU A 13 7.79 11.17 -6.16
CA LEU A 13 7.29 11.37 -7.52
C LEU A 13 8.41 11.80 -8.47
N ASP A 14 9.28 12.70 -8.04
CA ASP A 14 10.44 13.13 -8.81
C ASP A 14 11.41 11.96 -9.06
N ALA A 15 11.64 11.12 -8.05
CA ALA A 15 12.48 9.93 -8.20
C ALA A 15 11.86 8.93 -9.17
N VAL A 16 10.55 8.66 -9.06
CA VAL A 16 9.81 7.77 -9.98
C VAL A 16 9.98 8.24 -11.43
N ARG A 17 9.80 9.53 -11.68
CA ARG A 17 9.92 10.11 -13.02
C ARG A 17 11.35 10.07 -13.56
N ARG A 18 12.33 10.43 -12.73
CA ARG A 18 13.74 10.46 -13.11
C ARG A 18 14.29 9.07 -13.45
N GLU A 19 13.91 8.08 -12.65
CA GLU A 19 14.42 6.71 -12.80
C GLU A 19 13.52 5.83 -13.70
N ASN A 20 12.39 6.35 -14.18
CA ASN A 20 11.35 5.55 -14.84
C ASN A 20 10.98 4.30 -14.03
N ALA A 21 10.80 4.48 -12.73
CA ALA A 21 10.60 3.35 -11.81
C ALA A 21 9.31 2.61 -12.13
N PRO A 22 9.35 1.29 -12.37
CA PRO A 22 8.13 0.50 -12.66
C PRO A 22 7.29 0.26 -11.40
N LEU A 23 7.85 0.47 -10.20
CA LEU A 23 7.19 0.27 -8.93
C LEU A 23 7.66 1.31 -7.93
N VAL A 24 6.71 1.83 -7.16
CA VAL A 24 6.96 2.67 -5.98
C VAL A 24 6.22 2.11 -4.79
N TYR A 25 6.84 2.19 -3.62
CA TYR A 25 6.24 1.78 -2.35
C TYR A 25 6.06 3.01 -1.48
N LEU A 26 4.88 3.13 -0.87
CA LEU A 26 4.53 4.15 0.11
C LEU A 26 3.82 3.50 1.30
N ALA A 27 4.30 3.74 2.51
CA ALA A 27 3.59 3.35 3.73
C ALA A 27 2.77 4.53 4.26
N ASN A 28 1.47 4.34 4.46
CA ASN A 28 0.60 5.37 5.03
C ASN A 28 -0.47 4.75 5.97
N PRO A 29 -0.31 4.87 7.30
CA PRO A 29 0.80 5.52 8.05
C PRO A 29 2.15 4.83 7.89
N ASP A 30 3.22 5.63 8.02
CA ASP A 30 4.59 5.15 7.91
C ASP A 30 5.05 4.36 9.16
N ASN A 31 5.90 3.40 8.95
CA ASN A 31 6.64 2.66 9.95
C ASN A 31 8.14 2.76 9.63
N PRO A 32 8.99 3.28 10.53
CA PRO A 32 8.78 3.41 11.99
C PRO A 32 8.31 4.79 12.47
N MET A 33 8.19 5.78 11.59
CA MET A 33 8.00 7.18 12.00
C MET A 33 6.62 7.48 12.60
N GLY A 34 5.58 6.68 12.23
CA GLY A 34 4.22 6.87 12.71
C GLY A 34 3.52 8.11 12.14
N THR A 35 4.12 8.75 11.16
CA THR A 35 3.54 9.88 10.44
C THR A 35 2.60 9.40 9.33
N TRP A 36 1.71 10.26 8.89
CA TRP A 36 0.81 9.97 7.77
C TRP A 36 0.58 11.21 6.90
N TRP A 37 0.16 10.95 5.69
CA TRP A 37 -0.41 11.93 4.79
C TRP A 37 -1.94 11.84 4.83
N GLU A 38 -2.60 12.98 4.68
CA GLU A 38 -4.05 13.02 4.52
C GLU A 38 -4.45 12.38 3.18
N ALA A 39 -5.66 11.83 3.12
CA ALA A 39 -6.17 11.11 1.96
C ALA A 39 -6.05 11.88 0.64
N ASP A 40 -6.36 13.18 0.67
CA ASP A 40 -6.28 14.04 -0.51
C ASP A 40 -4.85 14.10 -1.06
N ALA A 41 -3.84 14.25 -0.18
CA ALA A 41 -2.44 14.29 -0.60
C ALA A 41 -1.98 12.95 -1.21
N VAL A 42 -2.44 11.82 -0.64
CA VAL A 42 -2.15 10.50 -1.20
C VAL A 42 -2.88 10.31 -2.54
N GLN A 43 -4.10 10.81 -2.66
CA GLN A 43 -4.87 10.75 -3.91
C GLN A 43 -4.20 11.57 -5.01
N ASP A 44 -3.78 12.80 -4.71
CA ASP A 44 -3.04 13.65 -5.66
C ASP A 44 -1.74 12.97 -6.11
N PHE A 45 -1.02 12.33 -5.19
CA PHE A 45 0.18 11.56 -5.52
C PHE A 45 -0.14 10.40 -6.46
N ILE A 46 -1.20 9.63 -6.19
CA ILE A 46 -1.66 8.52 -7.03
C ILE A 46 -1.99 9.03 -8.45
N GLU A 47 -2.67 10.17 -8.56
CA GLU A 47 -3.05 10.75 -9.85
C GLU A 47 -1.85 11.27 -10.64
N ALA A 48 -0.83 11.77 -9.95
CA ALA A 48 0.38 12.30 -10.56
C ALA A 48 1.38 11.22 -11.02
N LEU A 49 1.20 9.96 -10.58
CA LEU A 49 2.07 8.84 -10.98
C LEU A 49 1.92 8.52 -12.48
N PRO A 50 3.02 8.18 -13.16
CA PRO A 50 2.93 7.61 -14.50
C PRO A 50 2.08 6.32 -14.51
N SER A 51 1.26 6.13 -15.52
CA SER A 51 0.42 4.93 -15.67
C SER A 51 1.24 3.62 -15.75
N SER A 52 2.51 3.73 -16.12
CA SER A 52 3.45 2.61 -16.16
C SER A 52 4.08 2.26 -14.80
N THR A 53 3.80 3.04 -13.75
CA THR A 53 4.34 2.84 -12.41
C THR A 53 3.28 2.23 -11.50
N MET A 54 3.54 1.04 -10.95
CA MET A 54 2.72 0.42 -9.93
C MET A 54 3.00 1.07 -8.57
N LEU A 55 1.98 1.56 -7.90
CA LEU A 55 2.05 1.94 -6.48
C LEU A 55 1.67 0.74 -5.60
N VAL A 56 2.56 0.39 -4.68
CA VAL A 56 2.23 -0.45 -3.53
C VAL A 56 2.01 0.47 -2.33
N LEU A 57 0.74 0.65 -1.96
CA LEU A 57 0.34 1.46 -0.80
C LEU A 57 0.16 0.54 0.41
N ASP A 58 1.10 0.60 1.34
CA ASP A 58 1.06 -0.20 2.57
C ASP A 58 0.26 0.52 3.65
N GLU A 59 -0.93 0.00 3.91
CA GLU A 59 -1.85 0.48 4.93
C GLU A 59 -1.90 -0.46 6.15
N ALA A 60 -0.77 -1.10 6.48
CA ALA A 60 -0.71 -2.03 7.62
C ALA A 60 -1.14 -1.38 8.95
N TYR A 61 -1.04 -0.08 9.05
CA TYR A 61 -1.46 0.72 10.21
C TYR A 61 -2.71 1.60 9.93
N GLY A 62 -3.40 1.35 8.82
CA GLY A 62 -4.56 2.15 8.40
C GLY A 62 -5.67 2.25 9.44
N GLU A 63 -5.97 1.14 10.13
CA GLU A 63 -7.01 1.10 11.16
C GLU A 63 -6.62 1.85 12.45
N THR A 64 -5.36 2.21 12.62
CA THR A 64 -4.87 3.00 13.76
C THR A 64 -4.70 4.48 13.43
N ALA A 65 -4.84 4.85 12.16
CA ALA A 65 -4.79 6.23 11.69
C ALA A 65 -6.18 6.91 11.78
N PRO A 66 -6.23 8.25 11.74
CA PRO A 66 -7.48 8.95 11.49
C PRO A 66 -8.11 8.50 10.15
N ALA A 67 -9.44 8.45 10.08
CA ALA A 67 -10.13 8.07 8.85
C ALA A 67 -9.76 8.98 7.65
N SER A 68 -9.37 10.22 7.92
CA SER A 68 -8.90 11.18 6.93
C SER A 68 -7.55 10.83 6.29
N ALA A 69 -6.80 9.87 6.84
CA ALA A 69 -5.52 9.43 6.28
C ALA A 69 -5.67 8.38 5.16
N LEU A 70 -6.87 7.80 5.00
CA LEU A 70 -7.09 6.72 4.05
C LEU A 70 -7.82 7.23 2.79
N PRO A 71 -7.18 7.25 1.62
CA PRO A 71 -7.85 7.62 0.38
C PRO A 71 -8.98 6.65 0.05
N PRO A 72 -9.97 7.07 -0.75
CA PRO A 72 -11.05 6.20 -1.21
C PRO A 72 -10.52 4.92 -1.85
N LEU A 73 -11.30 3.83 -1.72
CA LEU A 73 -10.97 2.59 -2.41
C LEU A 73 -11.38 2.68 -3.87
N GLU A 74 -10.41 2.52 -4.76
CA GLU A 74 -10.60 2.46 -6.21
C GLU A 74 -10.11 1.09 -6.71
N PRO A 75 -10.87 0.00 -6.51
CA PRO A 75 -10.42 -1.36 -6.81
C PRO A 75 -10.17 -1.61 -8.30
N GLU A 76 -10.75 -0.79 -9.17
CA GLU A 76 -10.56 -0.90 -10.61
C GLU A 76 -9.29 -0.18 -11.11
N ARG A 77 -8.57 0.53 -10.24
CA ARG A 77 -7.37 1.25 -10.64
C ARG A 77 -6.21 0.29 -10.84
N GLU A 78 -5.75 0.17 -12.07
CA GLU A 78 -4.81 -0.87 -12.50
C GLU A 78 -3.40 -0.71 -11.93
N ASN A 79 -2.99 0.51 -11.61
CA ASN A 79 -1.64 0.80 -11.13
C ASN A 79 -1.55 1.05 -9.62
N VAL A 80 -2.53 0.63 -8.83
CA VAL A 80 -2.50 0.75 -7.36
C VAL A 80 -2.82 -0.60 -6.72
N LEU A 81 -1.94 -1.05 -5.85
CA LEU A 81 -2.14 -2.19 -4.96
C LEU A 81 -2.07 -1.73 -3.51
N ARG A 82 -3.16 -1.89 -2.76
CA ARG A 82 -3.22 -1.55 -1.34
C ARG A 82 -3.04 -2.81 -0.51
N LEU A 83 -2.16 -2.73 0.48
CA LEU A 83 -1.87 -3.87 1.38
C LEU A 83 -2.41 -3.58 2.78
N ARG A 84 -3.11 -4.56 3.35
CA ARG A 84 -3.65 -4.51 4.71
C ARG A 84 -3.35 -5.79 5.47
N THR A 85 -3.40 -5.72 6.79
CA THR A 85 -3.06 -6.84 7.65
C THR A 85 -3.97 -6.96 8.86
N PHE A 86 -4.20 -8.18 9.30
CA PHE A 86 -4.84 -8.46 10.59
C PHE A 86 -3.84 -8.48 11.77
N SER A 87 -2.55 -8.30 11.48
CA SER A 87 -1.47 -8.45 12.48
C SER A 87 -1.36 -7.29 13.46
N LYS A 88 -1.91 -6.12 13.15
CA LYS A 88 -1.73 -4.87 13.92
C LYS A 88 -2.97 -4.56 14.75
N ALA A 89 -3.84 -3.67 14.29
CA ALA A 89 -5.02 -3.22 15.02
C ALA A 89 -5.93 -4.36 15.49
N TYR A 90 -6.04 -5.41 14.69
CA TYR A 90 -6.85 -6.59 15.02
C TYR A 90 -6.21 -7.56 16.02
N GLY A 91 -4.93 -7.37 16.38
CA GLY A 91 -4.23 -8.23 17.35
C GLY A 91 -3.97 -9.67 16.89
N LEU A 92 -4.11 -9.97 15.59
CA LEU A 92 -4.05 -11.33 15.06
C LEU A 92 -2.70 -11.66 14.40
N ALA A 93 -1.61 -11.09 14.90
CA ALA A 93 -0.27 -11.29 14.33
C ALA A 93 0.13 -12.76 14.22
N GLY A 94 -0.30 -13.61 15.16
CA GLY A 94 -0.04 -15.05 15.17
C GLY A 94 -0.71 -15.82 14.03
N LEU A 95 -1.80 -15.30 13.45
CA LEU A 95 -2.51 -15.94 12.32
C LEU A 95 -1.78 -15.78 10.99
N ARG A 96 -0.82 -14.87 10.88
CA ARG A 96 -0.05 -14.60 9.65
C ARG A 96 -0.95 -14.33 8.44
N VAL A 97 -1.93 -13.42 8.58
CA VAL A 97 -2.91 -13.07 7.55
C VAL A 97 -2.83 -11.59 7.22
N GLY A 98 -2.84 -11.31 5.93
CA GLY A 98 -3.03 -10.01 5.34
C GLY A 98 -3.73 -10.17 4.00
N TYR A 99 -4.07 -9.06 3.39
CA TYR A 99 -4.74 -9.05 2.09
C TYR A 99 -4.32 -7.86 1.25
N GLY A 100 -4.43 -8.02 -0.06
CA GLY A 100 -4.24 -6.96 -1.03
C GLY A 100 -5.56 -6.59 -1.70
N ILE A 101 -5.73 -5.32 -2.03
CA ILE A 101 -6.86 -4.77 -2.77
C ILE A 101 -6.31 -4.07 -4.00
N GLY A 102 -6.81 -4.42 -5.17
CA GLY A 102 -6.40 -3.83 -6.44
C GLY A 102 -7.17 -4.42 -7.60
N ALA A 103 -6.89 -3.94 -8.81
CA ALA A 103 -7.46 -4.47 -10.02
C ALA A 103 -7.12 -5.96 -10.22
N PRO A 104 -7.93 -6.72 -10.97
CA PRO A 104 -7.73 -8.16 -11.13
C PRO A 104 -6.35 -8.56 -11.67
N GLU A 105 -5.81 -7.79 -12.62
CA GLU A 105 -4.54 -8.15 -13.27
C GLU A 105 -3.36 -8.18 -12.29
N PRO A 106 -3.02 -7.12 -11.54
CA PRO A 106 -1.95 -7.16 -10.56
C PRO A 106 -2.21 -8.15 -9.43
N VAL A 107 -3.47 -8.33 -9.00
CA VAL A 107 -3.82 -9.33 -7.97
C VAL A 107 -3.55 -10.75 -8.46
N CYS A 108 -3.98 -11.10 -9.66
CA CYS A 108 -3.73 -12.42 -10.26
C CYS A 108 -2.24 -12.71 -10.50
N ALA A 109 -1.39 -11.66 -10.61
CA ALA A 109 0.04 -11.88 -10.74
C ALA A 109 0.66 -12.56 -9.51
N PHE A 110 0.10 -12.36 -8.31
CA PHE A 110 0.54 -13.05 -7.10
C PHE A 110 0.34 -14.56 -7.16
N ASP A 111 -0.68 -15.06 -7.88
CA ASP A 111 -0.90 -16.49 -8.04
C ASP A 111 0.25 -17.21 -8.74
N LYS A 112 1.06 -16.48 -9.51
CA LYS A 112 2.23 -17.02 -10.20
C LYS A 112 3.43 -17.25 -9.27
N VAL A 113 3.48 -16.56 -8.12
CA VAL A 113 4.65 -16.56 -7.24
C VAL A 113 4.34 -16.97 -5.79
N ARG A 114 3.06 -16.95 -5.38
CA ARG A 114 2.68 -17.35 -4.02
C ARG A 114 2.86 -18.85 -3.81
N ASN A 115 3.14 -19.24 -2.57
CA ASN A 115 3.11 -20.64 -2.17
C ASN A 115 1.68 -21.20 -2.30
N HIS A 116 1.51 -22.37 -2.92
CA HIS A 116 0.20 -23.00 -3.12
C HIS A 116 -0.61 -23.18 -1.83
N PHE A 117 0.07 -23.47 -0.72
CA PHE A 117 -0.53 -23.65 0.61
C PHE A 117 -0.08 -22.57 1.59
N GLY A 118 0.17 -21.35 1.09
CA GLY A 118 0.73 -20.24 1.88
C GLY A 118 -0.22 -19.69 2.97
N VAL A 119 -1.54 -19.89 2.82
CA VAL A 119 -2.54 -19.46 3.78
C VAL A 119 -2.85 -20.62 4.73
N ASN A 120 -2.60 -20.42 6.03
CA ASN A 120 -2.84 -21.45 7.02
C ASN A 120 -4.33 -21.72 7.25
N ARG A 121 -4.66 -22.90 7.82
CA ARG A 121 -6.05 -23.34 7.96
C ARG A 121 -6.93 -22.38 8.78
N MET A 122 -6.36 -21.77 9.84
CA MET A 122 -7.12 -20.82 10.68
C MET A 122 -7.48 -19.55 9.92
N ALA A 123 -6.62 -19.14 8.99
CA ALA A 123 -6.85 -17.97 8.14
C ALA A 123 -7.86 -18.22 7.01
N GLN A 124 -8.18 -19.49 6.73
CA GLN A 124 -9.16 -19.90 5.70
C GLN A 124 -10.58 -20.06 6.24
N MET A 125 -10.76 -20.00 7.56
CA MET A 125 -12.06 -20.11 8.25
C MET A 125 -12.72 -18.76 8.44
#